data_3e9a2ad53b29342ce236dfffd1163228
#
_entry.id   3e9a2ad53b29342ce236dfffd1163228
#
_cell.length_a   1.000
_cell.length_b   1.000
_cell.length_c   1.000
_cell.angle_alpha   90.00
_cell.angle_beta   90.00
_cell.angle_gamma   90.00
#
_symmetry.space_group_name_H-M   'P 1'
#
loop_
_entity.id
_entity.type
_entity.pdbx_description
1 polymer ?
#
loop_
_entity_poly.entity_id
_entity_poly.type
_entity_poly.pdbx_seq_one_letter_code
_entity_poly.pdbx_strand_id
1 'polypeptide(L)'
;LLNWSTPAAILLGGITWVSSSGIISKVLNDLGRLGNRETPTVLNLLVIEDLAMAVYLPVAAALVIGRAPADTVWTVAIALVTVVVILWGGLTFGHHLSRSLTIGSDETMLLAVFGLTLVVAGLAQQLQVSAAIGAFLVGLALSGEAQRRTRRLIEPLRDLFAAVFFVMFSF
;
A
#
# COMPACT_ATOMS: atom_id res chain seq x y z
N LEU A 1 25.54 22.93 2.80
CA LEU A 1 24.63 23.51 1.87
C LEU A 1 23.32 23.93 2.53
N LEU A 2 22.37 23.07 2.91
CA LEU A 2 21.10 23.47 3.54
C LEU A 2 21.13 23.36 5.06
N ASN A 3 22.21 22.93 5.65
CA ASN A 3 22.41 22.72 7.10
C ASN A 3 21.24 21.99 7.81
N TRP A 4 20.62 21.06 7.11
CA TRP A 4 19.49 20.29 7.61
C TRP A 4 19.94 19.17 8.56
N SER A 5 19.12 18.85 9.54
CA SER A 5 19.37 17.70 10.40
C SER A 5 19.27 16.40 9.60
N THR A 6 20.01 15.38 10.00
CA THR A 6 19.99 14.06 9.32
C THR A 6 18.57 13.49 9.16
N PRO A 7 17.68 13.54 10.17
CA PRO A 7 16.29 13.09 10.00
C PRO A 7 15.53 13.88 8.92
N ALA A 8 15.70 15.20 8.85
CA ALA A 8 15.05 16.02 7.84
C ALA A 8 15.53 15.70 6.42
N ALA A 9 16.83 15.45 6.25
CA ALA A 9 17.39 15.04 4.96
C ALA A 9 16.88 13.66 4.52
N ILE A 10 16.75 12.70 5.45
CA ILE A 10 16.19 11.38 5.19
C ILE A 10 14.72 11.53 4.76
N LEU A 11 13.90 12.27 5.51
CA LEU A 11 12.49 12.50 5.16
C LEU A 11 12.34 13.13 3.77
N LEU A 12 13.15 14.14 3.45
CA LEU A 12 13.12 14.76 2.13
C LEU A 12 13.46 13.73 1.04
N GLY A 13 14.46 12.88 1.27
CA GLY A 13 14.81 11.81 0.35
C GLY A 13 13.63 10.88 0.06
N GLY A 14 12.88 10.48 1.08
CA GLY A 14 11.68 9.67 0.91
C GLY A 14 10.56 10.39 0.17
N ILE A 15 10.29 11.64 0.51
CA ILE A 15 9.26 12.45 -0.15
C ILE A 15 9.57 12.66 -1.64
N THR A 16 10.83 12.86 -1.99
CA THR A 16 11.23 13.07 -3.39
C THR A 16 11.35 11.77 -4.19
N TRP A 17 11.46 10.64 -3.52
CA TRP A 17 11.57 9.34 -4.15
C TRP A 17 10.21 8.74 -4.51
N VAL A 18 9.19 8.94 -3.65
CA VAL A 18 7.89 8.31 -3.80
C VAL A 18 7.09 8.89 -4.97
N SER A 19 6.53 8.02 -5.80
CA SER A 19 5.62 8.35 -6.90
C SER A 19 4.18 7.96 -6.54
N SER A 20 3.20 8.65 -7.13
CA SER A 20 1.79 8.28 -6.94
C SER A 20 1.35 7.26 -7.98
N SER A 21 1.29 6.00 -7.59
CA SER A 21 0.79 4.91 -8.43
C SER A 21 -0.64 5.16 -8.94
N GLY A 22 -1.49 5.78 -8.11
CA GLY A 22 -2.85 6.17 -8.48
C GLY A 22 -2.89 7.22 -9.59
N ILE A 23 -2.10 8.29 -9.45
CA ILE A 23 -2.04 9.37 -10.46
C ILE A 23 -1.44 8.85 -11.76
N ILE A 24 -0.32 8.11 -11.69
CA ILE A 24 0.32 7.55 -12.89
C ILE A 24 -0.62 6.60 -13.63
N SER A 25 -1.30 5.71 -12.92
CA SER A 25 -2.28 4.80 -13.52
C SER A 25 -3.43 5.56 -14.20
N LYS A 26 -3.94 6.61 -13.54
CA LYS A 26 -4.99 7.46 -14.13
C LYS A 26 -4.50 8.18 -15.39
N VAL A 27 -3.35 8.81 -15.34
CA VAL A 27 -2.77 9.51 -16.52
C VAL A 27 -2.54 8.55 -17.68
N LEU A 28 -2.03 7.34 -17.42
CA LEU A 28 -1.85 6.32 -18.45
C LEU A 28 -3.19 5.90 -19.07
N ASN A 29 -4.25 5.82 -18.27
CA ASN A 29 -5.60 5.54 -18.75
C ASN A 29 -6.16 6.68 -19.59
N ASP A 30 -6.08 7.91 -19.11
CA ASP A 30 -6.59 9.12 -19.79
C ASP A 30 -5.88 9.36 -21.13
N LEU A 31 -4.60 8.99 -21.22
CA LEU A 31 -3.82 9.05 -22.47
C LEU A 31 -4.02 7.83 -23.39
N GLY A 32 -4.86 6.86 -23.01
CA GLY A 32 -5.08 5.62 -23.77
C GLY A 32 -3.86 4.70 -23.85
N ARG A 33 -2.90 4.83 -22.92
CA ARG A 33 -1.61 4.11 -22.92
C ARG A 33 -1.58 2.84 -22.06
N LEU A 34 -2.69 2.44 -21.44
CA LEU A 34 -2.74 1.22 -20.62
C LEU A 34 -2.38 -0.05 -21.40
N GLY A 35 -2.65 -0.08 -22.72
CA GLY A 35 -2.31 -1.21 -23.59
C GLY A 35 -0.88 -1.20 -24.13
N ASN A 36 -0.07 -0.19 -23.80
CA ASN A 36 1.29 -0.10 -24.28
C ASN A 36 2.20 -1.15 -23.62
N ARG A 37 3.23 -1.56 -24.35
CA ARG A 37 4.15 -2.63 -23.94
C ARG A 37 4.94 -2.28 -22.68
N GLU A 38 5.23 -1.01 -22.44
CA GLU A 38 5.96 -0.51 -21.27
C GLU A 38 5.11 -0.37 -20.01
N THR A 39 3.80 -0.23 -20.15
CA THR A 39 2.89 0.05 -19.02
C THR A 39 2.96 -0.99 -17.90
N PRO A 40 2.97 -2.30 -18.14
CA PRO A 40 3.12 -3.28 -17.07
C PRO A 40 4.42 -3.11 -16.29
N THR A 41 5.52 -2.74 -16.95
CA THR A 41 6.82 -2.51 -16.29
C THR A 41 6.75 -1.28 -15.39
N VAL A 42 6.14 -0.19 -15.85
CA VAL A 42 5.94 1.02 -15.03
C VAL A 42 5.10 0.72 -13.80
N LEU A 43 3.97 0.01 -13.96
CA LEU A 43 3.09 -0.33 -12.85
C LEU A 43 3.77 -1.28 -11.84
N ASN A 44 4.56 -2.25 -12.32
CA ASN A 44 5.33 -3.13 -11.44
C ASN A 44 6.43 -2.37 -10.66
N LEU A 45 7.07 -1.38 -11.29
CA LEU A 45 8.05 -0.53 -10.60
C LEU A 45 7.40 0.26 -9.47
N LEU A 46 6.21 0.81 -9.67
CA LEU A 46 5.45 1.51 -8.63
C LEU A 46 5.08 0.58 -7.46
N VAL A 47 4.72 -0.67 -7.74
CA VAL A 47 4.48 -1.68 -6.68
C VAL A 47 5.75 -1.94 -5.86
N ILE A 48 6.91 -2.05 -6.50
CA ILE A 48 8.20 -2.24 -5.80
C ILE A 48 8.53 -1.01 -4.96
N GLU A 49 8.27 0.19 -5.48
CA GLU A 49 8.43 1.45 -4.76
C GLU A 49 7.55 1.51 -3.50
N ASP A 50 6.26 1.16 -3.62
CA ASP A 50 5.32 1.09 -2.50
C ASP A 50 5.78 0.06 -1.44
N LEU A 51 6.32 -1.09 -1.85
CA LEU A 51 6.92 -2.08 -0.95
C LEU A 51 8.17 -1.55 -0.23
N ALA A 52 9.02 -0.82 -0.94
CA ALA A 52 10.20 -0.20 -0.34
C ALA A 52 9.80 0.87 0.69
N MET A 53 8.72 1.62 0.43
CA MET A 53 8.16 2.58 1.38
C MET A 53 7.59 1.89 2.62
N ALA A 54 7.10 0.66 2.52
CA ALA A 54 6.66 -0.13 3.66
C ALA A 54 7.77 -0.38 4.69
N VAL A 55 9.01 -0.47 4.22
CA VAL A 55 10.21 -0.58 5.07
C VAL A 55 10.73 0.80 5.49
N TYR A 56 10.75 1.72 4.56
CA TYR A 56 11.30 3.07 4.77
C TYR A 56 10.54 3.86 5.84
N LEU A 57 9.21 3.86 5.83
CA LEU A 57 8.39 4.67 6.74
C LEU A 57 8.60 4.33 8.22
N PRO A 58 8.63 3.06 8.67
CA PRO A 58 8.96 2.73 10.06
C PRO A 58 10.36 3.18 10.47
N VAL A 59 11.35 3.08 9.57
CA VAL A 59 12.73 3.54 9.83
C VAL A 59 12.76 5.07 9.98
N ALA A 60 12.15 5.79 9.06
CA ALA A 60 12.09 7.24 9.09
C ALA A 60 11.35 7.73 10.34
N ALA A 61 10.22 7.11 10.69
CA ALA A 61 9.46 7.44 11.89
C ALA A 61 10.29 7.22 13.17
N ALA A 62 11.01 6.12 13.28
CA ALA A 62 11.86 5.82 14.43
C ALA A 62 13.01 6.85 14.61
N LEU A 63 13.61 7.29 13.48
CA LEU A 63 14.66 8.30 13.47
C LEU A 63 14.14 9.69 13.88
N VAL A 64 12.92 10.05 13.45
CA VAL A 64 12.30 11.35 13.79
C VAL A 64 11.90 11.43 15.25
N ILE A 65 11.36 10.34 15.80
CA ILE A 65 10.93 10.27 17.20
C ILE A 65 12.13 10.29 18.16
N GLY A 66 13.36 10.04 17.65
CA GLY A 66 14.58 10.05 18.48
C GLY A 66 14.65 8.90 19.47
N ARG A 67 14.11 7.72 19.11
CA ARG A 67 14.19 6.50 19.94
C ARG A 67 15.64 6.05 20.14
N ALA A 68 15.90 5.36 21.23
CA ALA A 68 17.18 4.70 21.45
C ALA A 68 17.50 3.75 20.27
N PRO A 69 18.79 3.60 19.88
CA PRO A 69 19.16 2.76 18.73
C PRO A 69 18.63 1.31 18.83
N ALA A 70 18.59 0.73 20.02
CA ALA A 70 18.06 -0.61 20.27
C ALA A 70 16.55 -0.69 19.97
N ASP A 71 15.77 0.31 20.41
CA ASP A 71 14.33 0.37 20.16
C ASP A 71 14.02 0.60 18.70
N THR A 72 14.86 1.38 17.99
CA THR A 72 14.77 1.60 16.56
C THR A 72 14.96 0.30 15.79
N VAL A 73 16.02 -0.46 16.11
CA VAL A 73 16.29 -1.76 15.47
C VAL A 73 15.16 -2.74 15.72
N TRP A 74 14.62 -2.79 16.94
CA TRP A 74 13.51 -3.66 17.27
C TRP A 74 12.22 -3.29 16.49
N THR A 75 11.89 -2.00 16.42
CA THR A 75 10.74 -1.50 15.68
C THR A 75 10.84 -1.84 14.19
N VAL A 76 12.01 -1.63 13.58
CA VAL A 76 12.28 -1.97 12.19
C VAL A 76 12.19 -3.48 11.96
N ALA A 77 12.73 -4.28 12.87
CA ALA A 77 12.65 -5.74 12.77
C ALA A 77 11.19 -6.24 12.81
N ILE A 78 10.38 -5.72 13.73
CA ILE A 78 8.94 -6.05 13.79
C ILE A 78 8.23 -5.63 12.50
N ALA A 79 8.48 -4.44 11.99
CA ALA A 79 7.85 -3.96 10.76
C ALA A 79 8.21 -4.84 9.57
N LEU A 80 9.49 -5.21 9.40
CA LEU A 80 9.95 -6.12 8.36
C LEU A 80 9.30 -7.50 8.45
N VAL A 81 9.30 -8.08 9.66
CA VAL A 81 8.66 -9.39 9.90
C VAL A 81 7.17 -9.31 9.57
N THR A 82 6.49 -8.24 9.97
CA THR A 82 5.06 -8.03 9.69
C THR A 82 4.79 -7.99 8.18
N VAL A 83 5.56 -7.22 7.43
CA VAL A 83 5.44 -7.13 5.97
C VAL A 83 5.68 -8.51 5.33
N VAL A 84 6.74 -9.21 5.75
CA VAL A 84 7.06 -10.55 5.23
C VAL A 84 5.96 -11.56 5.55
N VAL A 85 5.43 -11.56 6.77
CA VAL A 85 4.35 -12.47 7.20
C VAL A 85 3.07 -12.21 6.40
N ILE A 86 2.69 -10.96 6.21
CA ILE A 86 1.48 -10.62 5.43
C ILE A 86 1.68 -11.02 3.96
N LEU A 87 2.84 -10.72 3.36
CA LEU A 87 3.16 -11.13 1.99
C LEU A 87 3.16 -12.65 1.83
N TRP A 88 3.85 -13.36 2.72
CA TRP A 88 3.92 -14.81 2.69
C TRP A 88 2.54 -15.44 2.87
N GLY A 89 1.76 -14.97 3.84
CA GLY A 89 0.37 -15.37 4.05
C GLY A 89 -0.49 -15.10 2.81
N GLY A 90 -0.36 -13.91 2.22
CA GLY A 90 -1.06 -13.54 0.98
C GLY A 90 -0.70 -14.44 -0.20
N LEU A 91 0.59 -14.72 -0.41
CA LEU A 91 1.05 -15.61 -1.49
C LEU A 91 0.62 -17.05 -1.28
N THR A 92 0.63 -17.53 -0.03
CA THR A 92 0.31 -18.94 0.29
C THR A 92 -1.19 -19.19 0.34
N PHE A 93 -1.94 -18.31 0.98
CA PHE A 93 -3.38 -18.47 1.21
C PHE A 93 -4.24 -17.63 0.27
N GLY A 94 -3.66 -16.69 -0.47
CA GLY A 94 -4.38 -15.76 -1.34
C GLY A 94 -5.25 -16.44 -2.38
N HIS A 95 -4.82 -17.57 -2.92
CA HIS A 95 -5.62 -18.36 -3.87
C HIS A 95 -6.88 -18.95 -3.22
N HIS A 96 -6.76 -19.52 -2.02
CA HIS A 96 -7.90 -20.07 -1.27
C HIS A 96 -8.85 -18.95 -0.84
N LEU A 97 -8.30 -17.85 -0.33
CA LEU A 97 -9.04 -16.65 0.05
C LEU A 97 -9.78 -16.08 -1.16
N SER A 98 -9.11 -15.90 -2.28
CA SER A 98 -9.70 -15.38 -3.52
C SER A 98 -10.85 -16.27 -4.01
N ARG A 99 -10.72 -17.59 -3.92
CA ARG A 99 -11.78 -18.53 -4.29
C ARG A 99 -13.00 -18.42 -3.36
N SER A 100 -12.79 -18.30 -2.06
CA SER A 100 -13.88 -18.11 -1.10
C SER A 100 -14.60 -16.78 -1.29
N LEU A 101 -13.88 -15.72 -1.61
CA LEU A 101 -14.42 -14.38 -1.84
C LEU A 101 -15.23 -14.27 -3.15
N THR A 102 -14.99 -15.13 -4.13
CA THR A 102 -15.76 -15.11 -5.39
C THR A 102 -17.12 -15.80 -5.29
N ILE A 103 -17.38 -16.52 -4.20
CA ILE A 103 -18.65 -17.19 -3.95
C ILE A 103 -19.63 -16.19 -3.34
N GLY A 104 -20.62 -15.76 -4.11
CA GLY A 104 -21.68 -14.85 -3.62
C GLY A 104 -21.90 -13.63 -4.50
N SER A 105 -22.72 -12.70 -3.98
CA SER A 105 -23.03 -11.45 -4.67
C SER A 105 -21.87 -10.45 -4.63
N ASP A 106 -21.95 -9.40 -5.44
CA ASP A 106 -20.96 -8.31 -5.45
C ASP A 106 -20.90 -7.58 -4.10
N GLU A 107 -22.04 -7.44 -3.42
CA GLU A 107 -22.14 -6.81 -2.11
C GLU A 107 -21.42 -7.64 -1.04
N THR A 108 -21.64 -8.95 -1.03
CA THR A 108 -20.96 -9.86 -0.09
C THR A 108 -19.46 -9.83 -0.29
N MET A 109 -19.03 -9.84 -1.54
CA MET A 109 -17.60 -9.77 -1.88
C MET A 109 -16.99 -8.44 -1.45
N LEU A 110 -17.67 -7.30 -1.73
CA LEU A 110 -17.21 -5.98 -1.34
C LEU A 110 -17.06 -5.88 0.19
N LEU A 111 -18.07 -6.32 0.94
CA LEU A 111 -18.03 -6.32 2.39
C LEU A 111 -16.93 -7.21 2.96
N ALA A 112 -16.74 -8.39 2.39
CA ALA A 112 -15.72 -9.33 2.84
C ALA A 112 -14.30 -8.79 2.58
N VAL A 113 -14.04 -8.25 1.39
CA VAL A 113 -12.74 -7.65 1.05
C VAL A 113 -12.49 -6.40 1.90
N PHE A 114 -13.50 -5.56 2.06
CA PHE A 114 -13.38 -4.34 2.87
C PHE A 114 -13.13 -4.68 4.34
N GLY A 115 -13.89 -5.62 4.91
CA GLY A 115 -13.70 -6.12 6.29
C GLY A 115 -12.31 -6.72 6.49
N LEU A 116 -11.85 -7.57 5.57
CA LEU A 116 -10.50 -8.14 5.60
C LEU A 116 -9.43 -7.04 5.57
N THR A 117 -9.62 -6.05 4.69
CA THR A 117 -8.69 -4.92 4.56
C THR A 117 -8.60 -4.13 5.86
N LEU A 118 -9.74 -3.83 6.51
CA LEU A 118 -9.77 -3.14 7.79
C LEU A 118 -9.08 -3.93 8.91
N VAL A 119 -9.32 -5.24 8.97
CA VAL A 119 -8.68 -6.11 9.97
C VAL A 119 -7.16 -6.13 9.78
N VAL A 120 -6.67 -6.37 8.56
CA VAL A 120 -5.23 -6.44 8.29
C VAL A 120 -4.59 -5.06 8.48
N ALA A 121 -5.22 -3.98 8.05
CA ALA A 121 -4.74 -2.62 8.26
C ALA A 121 -4.66 -2.27 9.75
N GLY A 122 -5.66 -2.65 10.55
CA GLY A 122 -5.66 -2.45 12.01
C GLY A 122 -4.57 -3.24 12.70
N LEU A 123 -4.38 -4.51 12.33
CA LEU A 123 -3.28 -5.34 12.87
C LEU A 123 -1.91 -4.79 12.48
N ALA A 124 -1.73 -4.38 11.22
CA ALA A 124 -0.49 -3.76 10.77
C ALA A 124 -0.16 -2.51 11.60
N GLN A 125 -1.15 -1.67 11.87
CA GLN A 125 -0.97 -0.45 12.67
C GLN A 125 -0.55 -0.76 14.11
N GLN A 126 -1.11 -1.80 14.73
CA GLN A 126 -0.66 -2.25 16.06
C GLN A 126 0.79 -2.74 16.06
N LEU A 127 1.26 -3.29 14.95
CA LEU A 127 2.63 -3.77 14.74
C LEU A 127 3.58 -2.68 14.21
N GLN A 128 3.22 -1.41 14.38
CA GLN A 128 4.02 -0.25 13.95
C GLN A 128 4.20 -0.13 12.42
N VAL A 129 3.39 -0.84 11.63
CA VAL A 129 3.31 -0.70 10.18
C VAL A 129 2.12 0.18 9.85
N SER A 130 2.25 1.04 8.83
CA SER A 130 1.14 1.89 8.40
C SER A 130 -0.09 1.06 7.99
N ALA A 131 -1.28 1.48 8.43
CA ALA A 131 -2.54 0.87 8.01
C ALA A 131 -2.70 0.83 6.48
N ALA A 132 -2.21 1.86 5.79
CA ALA A 132 -2.23 1.93 4.33
C ALA A 132 -1.40 0.79 3.69
N ILE A 133 -0.25 0.46 4.27
CA ILE A 133 0.58 -0.66 3.83
C ILE A 133 -0.15 -1.99 4.06
N GLY A 134 -0.78 -2.17 5.23
CA GLY A 134 -1.60 -3.36 5.50
C GLY A 134 -2.71 -3.53 4.45
N ALA A 135 -3.43 -2.47 4.13
CA ALA A 135 -4.47 -2.48 3.10
C ALA A 135 -3.91 -2.80 1.70
N PHE A 136 -2.77 -2.21 1.34
CA PHE A 136 -2.07 -2.47 0.08
C PHE A 136 -1.68 -3.94 -0.07
N LEU A 137 -1.13 -4.55 0.98
CA LEU A 137 -0.71 -5.95 0.98
C LEU A 137 -1.90 -6.91 0.82
N VAL A 138 -3.09 -6.58 1.35
CA VAL A 138 -4.33 -7.34 1.08
C VAL A 138 -4.68 -7.26 -0.41
N GLY A 139 -4.63 -6.09 -1.01
CA GLY A 139 -4.86 -5.92 -2.44
C GLY A 139 -3.90 -6.75 -3.30
N LEU A 140 -2.63 -6.81 -2.92
CA LEU A 140 -1.59 -7.59 -3.59
C LEU A 140 -1.80 -9.11 -3.44
N ALA A 141 -2.35 -9.54 -2.30
CA ALA A 141 -2.65 -10.94 -2.02
C ALA A 141 -3.83 -11.49 -2.85
N LEU A 142 -4.73 -10.63 -3.30
CA LEU A 142 -5.84 -11.03 -4.15
C LEU A 142 -5.33 -11.41 -5.55
N SER A 143 -5.90 -12.48 -6.12
CA SER A 143 -5.48 -13.00 -7.42
C SER A 143 -6.67 -13.40 -8.29
N GLY A 144 -6.41 -13.55 -9.60
CA GLY A 144 -7.37 -14.10 -10.56
C GLY A 144 -8.66 -13.29 -10.67
N GLU A 145 -9.80 -13.96 -10.63
CA GLU A 145 -11.13 -13.33 -10.78
C GLU A 145 -11.49 -12.44 -9.59
N ALA A 146 -11.11 -12.84 -8.36
CA ALA A 146 -11.33 -12.03 -7.16
C ALA A 146 -10.68 -10.64 -7.30
N GLN A 147 -9.45 -10.58 -7.76
CA GLN A 147 -8.74 -9.32 -7.99
C GLN A 147 -9.45 -8.43 -9.01
N ARG A 148 -9.86 -9.00 -10.16
CA ARG A 148 -10.55 -8.25 -11.22
C ARG A 148 -11.91 -7.71 -10.75
N ARG A 149 -12.68 -8.55 -10.04
CA ARG A 149 -14.01 -8.21 -9.55
C ARG A 149 -13.92 -7.17 -8.43
N THR A 150 -13.02 -7.36 -7.45
CA THR A 150 -12.73 -6.41 -6.38
C THR A 150 -12.32 -5.05 -6.94
N ARG A 151 -11.42 -5.03 -7.92
CA ARG A 151 -10.97 -3.79 -8.54
C ARG A 151 -12.14 -2.99 -9.10
N ARG A 152 -13.04 -3.62 -9.86
CA ARG A 152 -14.23 -2.95 -10.42
C ARG A 152 -15.16 -2.39 -9.35
N LEU A 153 -15.33 -3.10 -8.23
CA LEU A 153 -16.21 -2.68 -7.15
C LEU A 153 -15.61 -1.55 -6.30
N ILE A 154 -14.30 -1.56 -6.10
CA ILE A 154 -13.61 -0.57 -5.23
C ILE A 154 -13.20 0.69 -6.03
N GLU A 155 -13.03 0.60 -7.34
CA GLU A 155 -12.57 1.72 -8.17
C GLU A 155 -13.41 3.01 -8.00
N PRO A 156 -14.76 2.97 -8.00
CA PRO A 156 -15.58 4.16 -7.75
C PRO A 156 -15.37 4.75 -6.35
N LEU A 157 -15.19 3.90 -5.34
CA LEU A 157 -14.92 4.34 -3.96
C LEU A 157 -13.53 4.99 -3.86
N ARG A 158 -12.52 4.39 -4.48
CA ARG A 158 -11.18 4.96 -4.55
C ARG A 158 -11.21 6.36 -5.16
N ASP A 159 -11.92 6.54 -6.27
CA ASP A 159 -11.98 7.82 -6.98
C ASP A 159 -12.71 8.88 -6.15
N LEU A 160 -13.78 8.50 -5.45
CA LEU A 160 -14.49 9.39 -4.51
C LEU A 160 -13.56 9.83 -3.37
N PHE A 161 -12.91 8.88 -2.69
CA PHE A 161 -12.01 9.19 -1.58
C PHE A 161 -10.78 9.96 -2.03
N ALA A 162 -10.23 9.68 -3.22
CA ALA A 162 -9.14 10.44 -3.80
C ALA A 162 -9.55 11.89 -4.07
N ALA A 163 -10.75 12.12 -4.62
CA ALA A 163 -11.26 13.48 -4.84
C ALA A 163 -11.41 14.25 -3.51
N VAL A 164 -11.99 13.62 -2.48
CA VAL A 164 -12.12 14.22 -1.14
C VAL A 164 -10.74 14.52 -0.54
N PHE A 165 -9.80 13.59 -0.65
CA PHE A 165 -8.43 13.77 -0.17
C PHE A 165 -7.77 14.98 -0.84
N PHE A 166 -7.80 15.09 -2.15
CA PHE A 166 -7.18 16.22 -2.86
C PHE A 166 -7.84 17.55 -2.52
N VAL A 167 -9.16 17.59 -2.36
CA VAL A 167 -9.87 18.81 -1.93
C VAL A 167 -9.41 19.23 -0.52
N MET A 168 -9.35 18.26 0.43
CA MET A 168 -8.94 18.56 1.80
C MET A 168 -7.48 19.04 1.92
N PHE A 169 -6.59 18.58 1.05
CA PHE A 169 -5.18 18.99 1.04
C PHE A 169 -4.91 20.24 0.19
N SER A 170 -5.90 20.73 -0.58
CA SER A 170 -5.75 21.93 -1.41
C SER A 170 -6.12 23.21 -0.64
N PHE A 171 -6.73 23.10 0.54
CA PHE A 171 -7.09 24.19 1.43
C PHE A 171 -6.32 24.11 2.74
#